data_fbb5defbf3a574b054af04bd3b0330a7
#
_entry.id   fbb5defbf3a574b054af04bd3b0330a7
#
_cell.length_a   1.000
_cell.length_b   1.000
_cell.length_c   1.000
_cell.angle_alpha   90.00
_cell.angle_beta   90.00
_cell.angle_gamma   90.00
#
_symmetry.space_group_name_H-M   'P 1'
#
loop_
_entity.id
_entity.type
_entity.pdbx_description
1 polymer ?
#
loop_
_entity_poly.entity_id
_entity_poly.type
_entity_poly.pdbx_seq_one_letter_code
_entity_poly.pdbx_strand_id
1 'polypeptide(L)'
;MRVLINGLPLFAKRLADELQKYDPQSSYIFLDTYNSKWAQLLFFIYLPFSDCVISMNGVTDNSGSLNLVLKWKKKLILQWMGTDILLAIERFKNSNIDRKYIDYATNFVDAPWMMEELKSANINTEKLHFKFVEMNTIIEKYSSISVMSYVAQNRQDFYGMDEIIQLAIVFPELEFSLYGLEKAEKPITENIKLYGWVSPEVFQEKLMQTPIFLRLTKHDGFSLAVLEALSFGAEVITSFKSDFGHSAITFDDVPKAMLQAIKEVENRHFKPNLALVEKLQIEFKKEKILYNYVKKLKEIVSK
;
A
#
# COMPACT_ATOMS: atom_id res chain seq x y z
N MET A 1 16.92 -11.55 -18.31
CA MET A 1 17.25 -10.55 -17.27
C MET A 1 17.24 -11.24 -15.91
N ARG A 2 18.19 -10.90 -15.02
CA ARG A 2 18.23 -11.39 -13.63
C ARG A 2 18.09 -10.21 -12.66
N VAL A 3 17.03 -10.22 -11.85
CA VAL A 3 16.68 -9.14 -10.93
C VAL A 3 16.68 -9.68 -9.49
N LEU A 4 17.42 -9.04 -8.62
CA LEU A 4 17.36 -9.28 -7.17
C LEU A 4 16.36 -8.28 -6.56
N ILE A 5 15.53 -8.77 -5.67
CA ILE A 5 14.52 -7.96 -4.98
C ILE A 5 14.71 -8.11 -3.48
N ASN A 6 14.84 -7.00 -2.77
CA ASN A 6 14.92 -6.96 -1.30
C ASN A 6 14.00 -5.87 -0.72
N GLY A 7 14.07 -5.63 0.57
CA GLY A 7 13.24 -4.64 1.24
C GLY A 7 12.09 -5.27 2.03
N LEU A 8 10.94 -4.61 2.08
CA LEU A 8 9.78 -5.06 2.86
C LEU A 8 9.31 -6.45 2.41
N PRO A 9 9.45 -7.51 3.27
CA PRO A 9 9.36 -8.90 2.81
C PRO A 9 8.02 -9.25 2.14
N LEU A 10 6.90 -8.78 2.71
CA LEU A 10 5.56 -9.06 2.17
C LEU A 10 5.43 -8.59 0.72
N PHE A 11 5.80 -7.36 0.45
CA PHE A 11 5.66 -6.75 -0.88
C PHE A 11 6.74 -7.22 -1.84
N ALA A 12 7.99 -7.34 -1.36
CA ALA A 12 9.12 -7.77 -2.17
C ALA A 12 8.94 -9.22 -2.66
N LYS A 13 8.51 -10.13 -1.78
CA LYS A 13 8.25 -11.52 -2.13
C LYS A 13 7.07 -11.62 -3.11
N ARG A 14 5.93 -10.97 -2.83
CA ARG A 14 4.77 -10.96 -3.72
C ARG A 14 5.13 -10.46 -5.12
N LEU A 15 5.86 -9.35 -5.21
CA LEU A 15 6.30 -8.81 -6.49
C LEU A 15 7.21 -9.78 -7.25
N ALA A 16 8.19 -10.39 -6.57
CA ALA A 16 9.10 -11.37 -7.18
C ALA A 16 8.33 -12.58 -7.73
N ASP A 17 7.43 -13.17 -6.92
CA ASP A 17 6.64 -14.34 -7.28
C ASP A 17 5.74 -14.05 -8.51
N GLU A 18 5.10 -12.88 -8.56
CA GLU A 18 4.20 -12.52 -9.65
C GLU A 18 4.96 -12.12 -10.93
N LEU A 19 6.09 -11.43 -10.82
CA LEU A 19 6.96 -11.15 -11.97
C LEU A 19 7.54 -12.45 -12.56
N GLN A 20 7.92 -13.42 -11.72
CA GLN A 20 8.44 -14.72 -12.17
C GLN A 20 7.39 -15.52 -12.94
N LYS A 21 6.11 -15.48 -12.51
CA LYS A 21 5.01 -16.12 -13.24
C LYS A 21 4.71 -15.41 -14.56
N TYR A 22 4.78 -14.07 -14.57
CA TYR A 22 4.44 -13.27 -15.75
C TYR A 22 5.53 -13.28 -16.82
N ASP A 23 6.81 -13.19 -16.45
CA ASP A 23 7.97 -13.18 -17.35
C ASP A 23 8.94 -14.33 -17.02
N PRO A 24 8.59 -15.60 -17.36
CA PRO A 24 9.38 -16.78 -17.00
C PRO A 24 10.74 -16.85 -17.71
N GLN A 25 10.98 -16.03 -18.73
CA GLN A 25 12.28 -15.93 -19.41
C GLN A 25 13.31 -15.12 -18.61
N SER A 26 12.89 -14.36 -17.63
CA SER A 26 13.73 -13.63 -16.68
C SER A 26 13.76 -14.34 -15.33
N SER A 27 14.70 -13.96 -14.46
CA SER A 27 14.82 -14.49 -13.09
C SER A 27 14.59 -13.37 -12.09
N TYR A 28 13.63 -13.54 -11.19
CA TYR A 28 13.25 -12.59 -10.16
C TYR A 28 13.43 -13.25 -8.78
N ILE A 29 14.48 -12.87 -8.04
CA ILE A 29 14.87 -13.54 -6.81
C ILE A 29 14.65 -12.61 -5.63
N PHE A 30 13.69 -12.94 -4.76
CA PHE A 30 13.52 -12.26 -3.48
C PHE A 30 14.55 -12.76 -2.46
N LEU A 31 15.20 -11.82 -1.75
CA LEU A 31 16.14 -12.09 -0.67
C LEU A 31 15.85 -11.15 0.52
N ASP A 32 15.41 -11.71 1.64
CA ASP A 32 15.17 -10.97 2.88
C ASP A 32 16.50 -10.59 3.58
N THR A 33 17.14 -9.56 3.06
CA THR A 33 18.42 -9.07 3.59
C THR A 33 18.29 -8.33 4.93
N TYR A 34 17.07 -8.02 5.39
CA TYR A 34 16.84 -7.39 6.69
C TYR A 34 16.85 -8.40 7.84
N ASN A 35 16.18 -9.54 7.66
CA ASN A 35 15.92 -10.48 8.74
C ASN A 35 16.78 -11.74 8.67
N SER A 36 17.49 -12.01 7.57
CA SER A 36 18.22 -13.25 7.34
C SER A 36 19.68 -13.03 6.93
N LYS A 37 20.63 -13.45 7.80
CA LYS A 37 22.07 -13.46 7.46
C LYS A 37 22.37 -14.39 6.28
N TRP A 38 21.61 -15.46 6.13
CA TRP A 38 21.74 -16.37 4.99
C TRP A 38 21.34 -15.69 3.69
N ALA A 39 20.24 -14.94 3.71
CA ALA A 39 19.81 -14.15 2.55
C ALA A 39 20.83 -13.04 2.20
N GLN A 40 21.51 -12.45 3.19
CA GLN A 40 22.60 -11.50 2.95
C GLN A 40 23.78 -12.16 2.24
N LEU A 41 24.15 -13.38 2.63
CA LEU A 41 25.20 -14.15 1.96
C LEU A 41 24.79 -14.50 0.52
N LEU A 42 23.56 -14.97 0.31
CA LEU A 42 23.04 -15.26 -1.04
C LEU A 42 22.98 -14.01 -1.91
N PHE A 43 22.60 -12.86 -1.32
CA PHE A 43 22.61 -11.58 -2.02
C PHE A 43 24.01 -11.23 -2.53
N PHE A 44 25.03 -11.39 -1.68
CA PHE A 44 26.42 -11.15 -2.06
C PHE A 44 26.86 -12.11 -3.21
N ILE A 45 26.48 -13.39 -3.15
CA ILE A 45 26.82 -14.39 -4.16
C ILE A 45 26.12 -14.11 -5.52
N TYR A 46 24.84 -13.71 -5.49
CA TYR A 46 24.06 -13.51 -6.73
C TYR A 46 24.25 -12.12 -7.35
N LEU A 47 24.65 -11.13 -6.55
CA LEU A 47 24.77 -9.74 -7.03
C LEU A 47 25.68 -9.59 -8.26
N PRO A 48 26.88 -10.22 -8.35
CA PRO A 48 27.73 -10.11 -9.54
C PRO A 48 27.03 -10.53 -10.83
N PHE A 49 26.10 -11.47 -10.76
CA PHE A 49 25.40 -12.05 -11.89
C PHE A 49 24.03 -11.40 -12.15
N SER A 50 23.63 -10.43 -11.34
CA SER A 50 22.38 -9.69 -11.53
C SER A 50 22.55 -8.53 -12.50
N ASP A 51 21.47 -8.17 -13.19
CA ASP A 51 21.39 -6.99 -14.05
C ASP A 51 20.89 -5.78 -13.27
N CYS A 52 19.97 -6.01 -12.34
CA CYS A 52 19.30 -4.95 -11.56
C CYS A 52 18.97 -5.42 -10.14
N VAL A 53 18.91 -4.49 -9.21
CA VAL A 53 18.42 -4.67 -7.84
C VAL A 53 17.23 -3.75 -7.61
N ILE A 54 16.13 -4.30 -7.07
CA ILE A 54 14.96 -3.54 -6.62
C ILE A 54 14.96 -3.57 -5.09
N SER A 55 14.99 -2.41 -4.46
CA SER A 55 14.71 -2.25 -3.03
C SER A 55 13.26 -1.80 -2.84
N MET A 56 12.44 -2.67 -2.25
CA MET A 56 11.06 -2.35 -1.87
C MET A 56 11.06 -1.55 -0.57
N ASN A 57 11.68 -0.41 -0.62
CA ASN A 57 11.78 0.63 0.40
C ASN A 57 12.72 1.73 -0.10
N GLY A 58 12.37 2.98 0.13
CA GLY A 58 13.31 4.10 -0.02
C GLY A 58 14.36 4.06 1.08
N VAL A 59 15.63 4.24 0.75
CA VAL A 59 16.74 4.14 1.69
C VAL A 59 17.45 5.47 1.81
N THR A 60 17.42 6.04 3.02
CA THR A 60 17.92 7.37 3.38
C THR A 60 19.06 7.35 4.40
N ASP A 61 19.57 6.16 4.70
CA ASP A 61 20.71 5.92 5.60
C ASP A 61 21.60 4.79 5.07
N ASN A 62 22.64 4.43 5.84
CA ASN A 62 23.61 3.43 5.42
C ASN A 62 23.00 2.04 5.32
N SER A 63 23.12 1.40 4.16
CA SER A 63 22.67 0.04 3.89
C SER A 63 23.82 -0.82 3.35
N GLY A 64 24.13 -1.90 4.07
CA GLY A 64 25.21 -2.82 3.67
C GLY A 64 24.97 -3.48 2.31
N SER A 65 23.74 -3.92 2.05
CA SER A 65 23.36 -4.53 0.75
C SER A 65 23.45 -3.52 -0.40
N LEU A 66 22.96 -2.29 -0.20
CA LEU A 66 22.99 -1.28 -1.25
C LEU A 66 24.40 -0.70 -1.48
N ASN A 67 25.27 -0.68 -0.45
CA ASN A 67 26.68 -0.36 -0.66
C ASN A 67 27.36 -1.35 -1.63
N LEU A 68 27.00 -2.64 -1.56
CA LEU A 68 27.49 -3.63 -2.51
C LEU A 68 26.95 -3.38 -3.92
N VAL A 69 25.67 -2.99 -4.06
CA VAL A 69 25.07 -2.63 -5.36
C VAL A 69 25.85 -1.51 -6.01
N LEU A 70 26.15 -0.42 -5.28
CA LEU A 70 26.94 0.69 -5.79
C LEU A 70 28.38 0.26 -6.16
N LYS A 71 29.03 -0.50 -5.26
CA LYS A 71 30.39 -1.03 -5.49
C LYS A 71 30.48 -1.88 -6.77
N TRP A 72 29.47 -2.70 -7.04
CA TRP A 72 29.40 -3.55 -8.24
C TRP A 72 28.77 -2.83 -9.45
N LYS A 73 28.44 -1.55 -9.30
CA LYS A 73 27.84 -0.70 -10.35
C LYS A 73 26.59 -1.32 -10.98
N LYS A 74 25.78 -2.02 -10.18
CA LYS A 74 24.54 -2.62 -10.65
C LYS A 74 23.42 -1.58 -10.71
N LYS A 75 22.51 -1.71 -11.67
CA LYS A 75 21.32 -0.86 -11.72
C LYS A 75 20.53 -1.00 -10.43
N LEU A 76 20.10 0.12 -9.86
CA LEU A 76 19.33 0.17 -8.60
C LEU A 76 17.98 0.85 -8.85
N ILE A 77 16.95 0.24 -8.32
CA ILE A 77 15.60 0.80 -8.26
C ILE A 77 15.23 0.91 -6.78
N LEU A 78 14.76 2.09 -6.36
CA LEU A 78 14.09 2.29 -5.09
C LEU A 78 12.58 2.44 -5.32
N GLN A 79 11.81 1.49 -4.82
CA GLN A 79 10.35 1.56 -4.81
C GLN A 79 9.90 2.11 -3.47
N TRP A 80 9.53 3.38 -3.41
CA TRP A 80 9.07 4.05 -2.20
C TRP A 80 7.67 3.55 -1.81
N MET A 81 7.46 3.34 -0.50
CA MET A 81 6.31 2.59 0.01
C MET A 81 5.32 3.42 0.83
N GLY A 82 5.76 4.51 1.43
CA GLY A 82 4.95 5.40 2.27
C GLY A 82 5.70 5.88 3.51
N THR A 83 5.85 5.07 4.55
CA THR A 83 6.54 5.49 5.80
C THR A 83 8.00 5.93 5.57
N ASP A 84 8.68 5.36 4.61
CA ASP A 84 10.01 5.73 4.17
C ASP A 84 10.06 7.14 3.57
N ILE A 85 8.98 7.62 2.98
CA ILE A 85 8.82 8.98 2.48
C ILE A 85 8.81 9.98 3.64
N LEU A 86 8.04 9.70 4.68
CA LEU A 86 8.02 10.54 5.88
C LEU A 86 9.42 10.66 6.49
N LEU A 87 10.11 9.53 6.59
CA LEU A 87 11.49 9.49 7.09
C LEU A 87 12.45 10.28 6.20
N ALA A 88 12.29 10.20 4.88
CA ALA A 88 13.10 10.95 3.93
C ALA A 88 12.91 12.47 4.09
N ILE A 89 11.66 12.92 4.22
CA ILE A 89 11.32 14.34 4.42
C ILE A 89 11.87 14.84 5.77
N GLU A 90 11.70 14.06 6.83
CA GLU A 90 12.24 14.39 8.15
C GLU A 90 13.77 14.54 8.11
N ARG A 91 14.47 13.55 7.53
CA ARG A 91 15.93 13.58 7.39
C ARG A 91 16.42 14.72 6.51
N PHE A 92 15.69 15.05 5.45
CA PHE A 92 16.00 16.19 4.60
C PHE A 92 15.89 17.51 5.37
N LYS A 93 14.81 17.71 6.13
CA LYS A 93 14.62 18.89 6.99
C LYS A 93 15.74 19.04 8.04
N ASN A 94 16.21 17.91 8.57
CA ASN A 94 17.27 17.87 9.57
C ASN A 94 18.68 17.83 8.97
N SER A 95 18.83 17.94 7.65
CA SER A 95 20.11 17.91 6.91
C SER A 95 20.95 16.65 7.18
N ASN A 96 20.29 15.50 7.46
CA ASN A 96 20.96 14.23 7.76
C ASN A 96 20.55 13.08 6.81
N ILE A 97 20.01 13.40 5.64
CA ILE A 97 19.68 12.43 4.60
C ILE A 97 20.92 11.96 3.85
N ASP A 98 21.13 10.65 3.78
CA ASP A 98 22.16 10.06 2.90
C ASP A 98 21.58 9.86 1.50
N ARG A 99 22.03 10.68 0.57
CA ARG A 99 21.52 10.71 -0.81
C ARG A 99 22.17 9.71 -1.76
N LYS A 100 23.27 9.06 -1.36
CA LYS A 100 24.09 8.24 -2.29
C LYS A 100 23.29 7.16 -3.05
N TYR A 101 22.29 6.55 -2.40
CA TYR A 101 21.45 5.55 -3.07
C TYR A 101 20.34 6.23 -3.90
N ILE A 102 19.76 7.29 -3.38
CA ILE A 102 18.67 8.06 -4.01
C ILE A 102 19.14 8.65 -5.35
N ASP A 103 20.31 9.29 -5.35
CA ASP A 103 20.85 9.95 -6.53
C ASP A 103 21.40 8.94 -7.56
N TYR A 104 21.76 7.73 -7.12
CA TYR A 104 22.21 6.66 -7.98
C TYR A 104 21.05 5.87 -8.61
N ALA A 105 19.94 5.72 -7.91
CA ALA A 105 18.83 4.86 -8.28
C ALA A 105 17.83 5.51 -9.24
N THR A 106 17.05 4.68 -9.94
CA THR A 106 15.76 5.10 -10.46
C THR A 106 14.72 4.97 -9.34
N ASN A 107 14.02 6.07 -9.01
CA ASN A 107 13.09 6.14 -7.89
C ASN A 107 11.66 6.04 -8.38
N PHE A 108 10.88 5.08 -7.86
CA PHE A 108 9.47 4.88 -8.18
C PHE A 108 8.56 5.03 -6.97
N VAL A 109 7.34 5.49 -7.23
CA VAL A 109 6.23 5.59 -6.27
C VAL A 109 4.95 5.01 -6.87
N ASP A 110 3.98 4.64 -6.02
CA ASP A 110 2.68 4.12 -6.43
C ASP A 110 1.65 5.22 -6.72
N ALA A 111 1.80 6.40 -6.13
CA ALA A 111 0.74 7.40 -6.12
C ALA A 111 1.26 8.81 -6.40
N PRO A 112 0.43 9.69 -7.02
CA PRO A 112 0.82 11.06 -7.35
C PRO A 112 1.22 11.91 -6.12
N TRP A 113 0.50 11.78 -5.01
CA TRP A 113 0.84 12.53 -3.78
C TRP A 113 2.23 12.18 -3.23
N MET A 114 2.64 10.92 -3.35
CA MET A 114 3.99 10.49 -2.95
C MET A 114 5.08 11.16 -3.79
N MET A 115 4.80 11.45 -5.08
CA MET A 115 5.73 12.23 -5.93
C MET A 115 5.88 13.65 -5.41
N GLU A 116 4.77 14.31 -5.07
CA GLU A 116 4.79 15.69 -4.55
C GLU A 116 5.52 15.76 -3.21
N GLU A 117 5.28 14.80 -2.32
CA GLU A 117 5.95 14.69 -1.03
C GLU A 117 7.47 14.51 -1.18
N LEU A 118 7.94 13.58 -2.01
CA LEU A 118 9.36 13.35 -2.24
C LEU A 118 10.03 14.53 -2.97
N LYS A 119 9.29 15.23 -3.83
CA LYS A 119 9.77 16.46 -4.46
C LYS A 119 10.10 17.53 -3.42
N SER A 120 9.38 17.58 -2.28
CA SER A 120 9.70 18.51 -1.17
C SER A 120 11.05 18.23 -0.52
N ALA A 121 11.58 17.01 -0.66
CA ALA A 121 12.92 16.60 -0.23
C ALA A 121 13.94 16.56 -1.40
N ASN A 122 13.63 17.23 -2.52
CA ASN A 122 14.44 17.24 -3.75
C ASN A 122 14.74 15.83 -4.29
N ILE A 123 13.79 14.91 -4.19
CA ILE A 123 13.89 13.55 -4.73
C ILE A 123 12.95 13.44 -5.93
N ASN A 124 13.54 13.22 -7.12
CA ASN A 124 12.80 13.01 -8.34
C ASN A 124 12.33 11.57 -8.43
N THR A 125 11.05 11.36 -8.74
CA THR A 125 10.44 10.05 -8.85
C THR A 125 9.56 9.92 -10.08
N GLU A 126 9.33 8.69 -10.51
CA GLU A 126 8.35 8.36 -11.55
C GLU A 126 7.23 7.49 -10.92
N LYS A 127 6.01 7.61 -11.43
CA LYS A 127 4.91 6.72 -11.01
C LYS A 127 5.04 5.36 -11.69
N LEU A 128 5.18 4.30 -10.90
CA LEU A 128 5.14 2.93 -11.37
C LEU A 128 4.41 2.06 -10.34
N HIS A 129 3.21 1.62 -10.67
CA HIS A 129 2.44 0.74 -9.82
C HIS A 129 3.07 -0.65 -9.74
N PHE A 130 3.09 -1.24 -8.55
CA PHE A 130 3.44 -2.62 -8.31
C PHE A 130 2.33 -3.38 -7.56
N LYS A 131 1.35 -2.65 -7.01
CA LYS A 131 0.15 -3.21 -6.43
C LYS A 131 -0.92 -3.36 -7.50
N PHE A 132 -1.63 -4.44 -7.44
CA PHE A 132 -2.71 -4.79 -8.38
C PHE A 132 -3.83 -5.50 -7.64
N VAL A 133 -4.99 -5.53 -8.26
CA VAL A 133 -6.15 -6.29 -7.81
C VAL A 133 -6.35 -7.51 -8.71
N GLU A 134 -6.77 -8.61 -8.11
CA GLU A 134 -7.32 -9.76 -8.81
C GLU A 134 -8.83 -9.59 -8.93
N MET A 135 -9.39 -10.20 -9.97
CA MET A 135 -10.85 -10.23 -10.14
C MET A 135 -11.42 -11.20 -9.12
N ASN A 136 -12.10 -10.66 -8.13
CA ASN A 136 -12.76 -11.45 -7.10
C ASN A 136 -14.25 -11.63 -7.41
N THR A 137 -14.84 -12.64 -6.83
CA THR A 137 -16.31 -12.78 -6.80
C THR A 137 -16.90 -11.62 -6.02
N ILE A 138 -17.86 -10.93 -6.63
CA ILE A 138 -18.58 -9.82 -6.00
C ILE A 138 -19.93 -10.36 -5.52
N ILE A 139 -20.34 -10.02 -4.31
CA ILE A 139 -21.65 -10.38 -3.77
C ILE A 139 -22.75 -9.62 -4.51
N GLU A 140 -23.96 -10.18 -4.55
CA GLU A 140 -25.11 -9.51 -5.19
C GLU A 140 -25.57 -8.30 -4.40
N LYS A 141 -25.56 -8.37 -3.07
CA LYS A 141 -26.11 -7.35 -2.18
C LYS A 141 -25.52 -7.45 -0.77
N TYR A 142 -25.26 -6.32 -0.15
CA TYR A 142 -24.94 -6.23 1.28
C TYR A 142 -26.17 -6.46 2.15
N SER A 143 -26.02 -7.09 3.31
CA SER A 143 -27.11 -7.37 4.25
C SER A 143 -27.61 -6.13 5.00
N SER A 144 -26.67 -5.22 5.32
CA SER A 144 -26.90 -4.00 6.04
C SER A 144 -25.76 -2.99 5.75
N ILE A 145 -25.89 -1.75 6.24
CA ILE A 145 -24.76 -0.82 6.24
C ILE A 145 -23.90 -1.12 7.47
N SER A 146 -22.65 -1.46 7.22
CA SER A 146 -21.61 -1.67 8.23
C SER A 146 -20.31 -1.04 7.77
N VAL A 147 -19.43 -0.80 8.72
CA VAL A 147 -18.16 -0.09 8.50
C VAL A 147 -17.02 -0.98 8.94
N MET A 148 -15.99 -1.09 8.12
CA MET A 148 -14.79 -1.85 8.44
C MET A 148 -13.55 -0.95 8.35
N SER A 149 -12.59 -1.18 9.26
CA SER A 149 -11.26 -0.56 9.19
C SER A 149 -10.19 -1.51 9.69
N TYR A 150 -8.95 -1.29 9.24
CA TYR A 150 -7.76 -1.91 9.83
C TYR A 150 -7.04 -0.89 10.70
N VAL A 151 -6.84 -1.23 11.97
CA VAL A 151 -6.11 -0.42 12.95
C VAL A 151 -5.04 -1.28 13.61
N ALA A 152 -3.77 -0.93 13.45
CA ALA A 152 -2.69 -1.69 14.09
C ALA A 152 -2.62 -1.41 15.59
N GLN A 153 -2.50 -2.48 16.41
CA GLN A 153 -2.50 -2.43 17.88
C GLN A 153 -1.59 -1.34 18.47
N ASN A 154 -0.36 -1.23 17.98
CA ASN A 154 0.66 -0.33 18.54
C ASN A 154 0.71 1.05 17.85
N ARG A 155 -0.26 1.39 16.99
CA ARG A 155 -0.27 2.61 16.18
C ARG A 155 -1.68 3.16 15.99
N GLN A 156 -2.54 3.05 17.01
CA GLN A 156 -3.97 3.41 16.92
C GLN A 156 -4.18 4.85 16.44
N ASP A 157 -3.46 5.81 17.03
CA ASP A 157 -3.50 7.22 16.63
C ASP A 157 -3.07 7.45 15.16
N PHE A 158 -2.10 6.68 14.66
CA PHE A 158 -1.68 6.76 13.26
C PHE A 158 -2.77 6.27 12.29
N TYR A 159 -3.59 5.31 12.72
CA TYR A 159 -4.66 4.72 11.93
C TYR A 159 -6.02 5.39 12.12
N GLY A 160 -6.07 6.57 12.73
CA GLY A 160 -7.28 7.37 12.85
C GLY A 160 -8.30 6.82 13.85
N MET A 161 -7.83 6.22 14.95
CA MET A 161 -8.72 5.65 15.95
C MET A 161 -9.65 6.70 16.56
N ASP A 162 -9.18 7.94 16.76
CA ASP A 162 -10.00 9.03 17.30
C ASP A 162 -11.13 9.40 16.35
N GLU A 163 -10.85 9.48 15.06
CA GLU A 163 -11.82 9.73 14.00
C GLU A 163 -12.88 8.62 13.95
N ILE A 164 -12.45 7.36 14.09
CA ILE A 164 -13.37 6.20 14.10
C ILE A 164 -14.28 6.25 15.34
N ILE A 165 -13.76 6.57 16.53
CA ILE A 165 -14.55 6.71 17.76
C ILE A 165 -15.59 7.82 17.58
N GLN A 166 -15.20 8.98 17.03
CA GLN A 166 -16.13 10.07 16.78
C GLN A 166 -17.22 9.69 15.77
N LEU A 167 -16.86 8.99 14.70
CA LEU A 167 -17.86 8.47 13.76
C LEU A 167 -18.83 7.51 14.43
N ALA A 168 -18.36 6.61 15.28
CA ALA A 168 -19.20 5.65 15.98
C ALA A 168 -20.18 6.33 16.98
N ILE A 169 -19.80 7.48 17.54
CA ILE A 169 -20.70 8.33 18.36
C ILE A 169 -21.76 9.01 17.48
N VAL A 170 -21.38 9.51 16.31
CA VAL A 170 -22.28 10.24 15.40
C VAL A 170 -23.27 9.28 14.70
N PHE A 171 -22.84 8.03 14.45
CA PHE A 171 -23.63 6.99 13.78
C PHE A 171 -23.82 5.76 14.69
N PRO A 172 -24.59 5.89 15.80
CA PRO A 172 -24.73 4.82 16.79
C PRO A 172 -25.46 3.56 16.26
N GLU A 173 -26.20 3.70 15.16
CA GLU A 173 -26.91 2.61 14.48
C GLU A 173 -25.99 1.75 13.57
N LEU A 174 -24.78 2.20 13.28
CA LEU A 174 -23.84 1.47 12.45
C LEU A 174 -22.88 0.64 13.29
N GLU A 175 -22.56 -0.56 12.83
CA GLU A 175 -21.48 -1.36 13.41
C GLU A 175 -20.14 -1.01 12.77
N PHE A 176 -19.13 -0.76 13.61
CA PHE A 176 -17.75 -0.51 13.21
C PHE A 176 -16.88 -1.72 13.58
N SER A 177 -16.46 -2.49 12.58
CA SER A 177 -15.64 -3.69 12.73
C SER A 177 -14.17 -3.35 12.54
N LEU A 178 -13.36 -3.38 13.60
CA LEU A 178 -11.93 -3.03 13.59
C LEU A 178 -11.07 -4.29 13.64
N TYR A 179 -10.21 -4.46 12.64
CA TYR A 179 -9.26 -5.56 12.51
C TYR A 179 -7.83 -5.11 12.81
N GLY A 180 -7.00 -6.02 13.32
CA GLY A 180 -5.62 -5.72 13.74
C GLY A 180 -5.51 -5.12 15.15
N LEU A 181 -6.65 -4.90 15.83
CA LEU A 181 -6.77 -4.29 17.15
C LEU A 181 -7.53 -5.20 18.11
N GLU A 182 -6.88 -5.69 19.16
CA GLU A 182 -7.50 -6.50 20.22
C GLU A 182 -8.00 -5.64 21.38
N LYS A 183 -7.31 -4.54 21.64
CA LYS A 183 -7.61 -3.64 22.77
C LYS A 183 -7.43 -2.18 22.39
N ALA A 184 -8.48 -1.40 22.57
CA ALA A 184 -8.41 0.05 22.40
C ALA A 184 -7.67 0.71 23.57
N GLU A 185 -6.87 1.73 23.28
CA GLU A 185 -6.18 2.55 24.29
C GLU A 185 -7.12 3.56 24.94
N LYS A 186 -8.20 3.93 24.25
CA LYS A 186 -9.22 4.88 24.69
C LYS A 186 -10.57 4.18 24.85
N PRO A 187 -11.50 4.72 25.65
CA PRO A 187 -12.88 4.25 25.72
C PRO A 187 -13.53 4.25 24.33
N ILE A 188 -14.24 3.16 24.01
CA ILE A 188 -14.98 2.98 22.76
C ILE A 188 -16.47 2.80 23.04
N THR A 189 -17.30 3.07 22.04
CA THR A 189 -18.75 2.86 22.07
C THR A 189 -19.11 1.40 21.83
N GLU A 190 -20.32 0.98 22.22
CA GLU A 190 -20.77 -0.43 22.09
C GLU A 190 -20.89 -0.92 20.65
N ASN A 191 -21.07 -0.01 19.69
CA ASN A 191 -21.14 -0.31 18.26
C ASN A 191 -19.76 -0.47 17.59
N ILE A 192 -18.64 -0.32 18.32
CA ILE A 192 -17.29 -0.68 17.85
C ILE A 192 -16.97 -2.10 18.32
N LYS A 193 -16.64 -2.97 17.36
CA LYS A 193 -16.22 -4.36 17.60
C LYS A 193 -14.76 -4.54 17.22
N LEU A 194 -13.98 -5.14 18.12
CA LEU A 194 -12.54 -5.40 17.94
C LEU A 194 -12.34 -6.89 17.63
N TYR A 195 -11.67 -7.19 16.50
CA TYR A 195 -11.48 -8.57 16.01
C TYR A 195 -10.02 -9.04 16.11
N GLY A 196 -9.11 -8.17 16.55
CA GLY A 196 -7.70 -8.53 16.60
C GLY A 196 -7.09 -8.80 15.23
N TRP A 197 -5.98 -9.51 15.24
CA TRP A 197 -5.33 -9.93 14.01
C TRP A 197 -6.01 -11.19 13.46
N VAL A 198 -6.35 -11.17 12.17
CA VAL A 198 -6.94 -12.31 11.46
C VAL A 198 -6.11 -12.65 10.23
N SER A 199 -6.30 -13.85 9.66
CA SER A 199 -5.61 -14.22 8.43
C SER A 199 -6.07 -13.34 7.25
N PRO A 200 -5.24 -13.16 6.22
CA PRO A 200 -5.62 -12.40 5.02
C PRO A 200 -6.91 -12.88 4.37
N GLU A 201 -7.16 -14.20 4.37
CA GLU A 201 -8.36 -14.81 3.78
C GLU A 201 -9.61 -14.41 4.55
N VAL A 202 -9.55 -14.45 5.90
CA VAL A 202 -10.66 -14.00 6.77
C VAL A 202 -10.90 -12.51 6.60
N PHE A 203 -9.83 -11.71 6.53
CA PHE A 203 -9.95 -10.27 6.30
C PHE A 203 -10.65 -9.96 4.97
N GLN A 204 -10.25 -10.62 3.89
CA GLN A 204 -10.86 -10.45 2.56
C GLN A 204 -12.33 -10.91 2.53
N GLU A 205 -12.66 -12.03 3.17
CA GLU A 205 -14.04 -12.49 3.29
C GLU A 205 -14.94 -11.45 3.96
N LYS A 206 -14.47 -10.85 5.06
CA LYS A 206 -15.22 -9.80 5.77
C LYS A 206 -15.30 -8.52 4.97
N LEU A 207 -14.21 -8.14 4.31
CA LEU A 207 -14.14 -6.96 3.45
C LEU A 207 -15.12 -7.05 2.27
N MET A 208 -15.25 -8.24 1.65
CA MET A 208 -16.22 -8.49 0.58
C MET A 208 -17.67 -8.25 1.02
N GLN A 209 -17.99 -8.49 2.30
CA GLN A 209 -19.33 -8.33 2.87
C GLN A 209 -19.60 -6.92 3.40
N THR A 210 -18.58 -6.04 3.40
CA THR A 210 -18.64 -4.72 4.02
C THR A 210 -18.87 -3.63 2.99
N PRO A 211 -19.96 -2.83 3.10
CA PRO A 211 -20.27 -1.78 2.14
C PRO A 211 -19.39 -0.53 2.28
N ILE A 212 -18.80 -0.25 3.45
CA ILE A 212 -17.99 0.94 3.70
C ILE A 212 -16.67 0.57 4.39
N PHE A 213 -15.55 0.93 3.76
CA PHE A 213 -14.22 0.74 4.32
C PHE A 213 -13.54 2.07 4.66
N LEU A 214 -13.03 2.20 5.87
CA LEU A 214 -12.30 3.40 6.32
C LEU A 214 -10.79 3.18 6.28
N ARG A 215 -10.09 4.16 5.72
CA ARG A 215 -8.63 4.24 5.75
C ARG A 215 -8.21 5.66 6.16
N LEU A 216 -8.32 5.95 7.47
CA LEU A 216 -8.10 7.26 8.07
C LEU A 216 -6.68 7.37 8.67
N THR A 217 -5.67 7.04 7.90
CA THR A 217 -4.28 7.07 8.36
C THR A 217 -3.68 8.47 8.25
N LYS A 218 -2.78 8.83 9.17
CA LYS A 218 -2.03 10.09 9.09
C LYS A 218 -1.18 10.21 7.84
N HIS A 219 -0.76 9.07 7.28
CA HIS A 219 -0.06 8.97 6.02
C HIS A 219 -0.25 7.57 5.42
N ASP A 220 -0.36 7.48 4.12
CA ASP A 220 -0.37 6.20 3.39
C ASP A 220 0.37 6.31 2.05
N GLY A 221 1.13 5.26 1.72
CA GLY A 221 1.34 4.90 0.34
C GLY A 221 0.05 4.28 -0.17
N PHE A 222 -0.17 4.04 -1.42
CA PHE A 222 -1.45 3.49 -1.88
C PHE A 222 -1.75 2.13 -1.22
N SER A 223 -2.74 2.07 -0.32
CA SER A 223 -3.01 0.91 0.53
C SER A 223 -3.55 -0.28 -0.27
N LEU A 224 -2.99 -1.47 -0.03
CA LEU A 224 -3.51 -2.71 -0.62
C LEU A 224 -4.95 -2.99 -0.14
N ALA A 225 -5.24 -2.77 1.15
CA ALA A 225 -6.59 -2.97 1.70
C ALA A 225 -7.62 -2.02 1.07
N VAL A 226 -7.23 -0.80 0.70
CA VAL A 226 -8.08 0.13 -0.08
C VAL A 226 -8.36 -0.44 -1.46
N LEU A 227 -7.34 -0.93 -2.17
CA LEU A 227 -7.52 -1.56 -3.48
C LEU A 227 -8.44 -2.80 -3.41
N GLU A 228 -8.28 -3.62 -2.37
CA GLU A 228 -9.12 -4.80 -2.14
C GLU A 228 -10.57 -4.39 -1.86
N ALA A 229 -10.81 -3.42 -0.97
CA ALA A 229 -12.17 -2.92 -0.70
C ALA A 229 -12.85 -2.38 -1.96
N LEU A 230 -12.15 -1.57 -2.74
CA LEU A 230 -12.63 -1.05 -4.02
C LEU A 230 -12.92 -2.16 -5.03
N SER A 231 -12.10 -3.24 -5.04
CA SER A 231 -12.30 -4.37 -5.96
C SER A 231 -13.54 -5.21 -5.64
N PHE A 232 -14.04 -5.15 -4.40
CA PHE A 232 -15.32 -5.72 -3.98
C PHE A 232 -16.50 -4.76 -4.16
N GLY A 233 -16.26 -3.53 -4.61
CA GLY A 233 -17.28 -2.52 -4.82
C GLY A 233 -17.76 -1.82 -3.55
N ALA A 234 -16.96 -1.84 -2.48
CA ALA A 234 -17.22 -1.07 -1.28
C ALA A 234 -16.97 0.44 -1.53
N GLU A 235 -17.73 1.28 -0.84
CA GLU A 235 -17.38 2.70 -0.71
C GLU A 235 -16.17 2.82 0.22
N VAL A 236 -15.16 3.57 -0.19
CA VAL A 236 -13.94 3.75 0.59
C VAL A 236 -13.77 5.20 0.98
N ILE A 237 -13.51 5.45 2.27
CA ILE A 237 -13.21 6.79 2.78
C ILE A 237 -11.75 6.82 3.20
N THR A 238 -10.98 7.75 2.60
CA THR A 238 -9.55 7.88 2.82
C THR A 238 -9.18 9.26 3.36
N SER A 239 -8.15 9.35 4.19
CA SER A 239 -7.55 10.60 4.66
C SER A 239 -6.59 11.25 3.66
N PHE A 240 -6.46 10.70 2.47
CA PHE A 240 -5.65 11.24 1.38
C PHE A 240 -6.51 11.42 0.12
N LYS A 241 -6.04 12.30 -0.78
CA LYS A 241 -6.75 12.55 -2.04
C LYS A 241 -6.67 11.33 -2.95
N SER A 242 -7.81 10.79 -3.35
CA SER A 242 -7.92 9.62 -4.20
C SER A 242 -8.93 9.88 -5.32
N ASP A 243 -8.66 9.36 -6.51
CA ASP A 243 -9.61 9.33 -7.64
C ASP A 243 -10.66 8.20 -7.48
N PHE A 244 -10.52 7.40 -6.42
CA PHE A 244 -11.37 6.26 -6.08
C PHE A 244 -11.93 6.45 -4.67
N GLY A 245 -13.24 6.44 -4.53
CA GLY A 245 -13.93 6.62 -3.26
C GLY A 245 -13.98 8.09 -2.78
N HIS A 246 -14.14 8.28 -1.48
CA HIS A 246 -14.36 9.57 -0.84
C HIS A 246 -13.08 10.02 -0.12
N SER A 247 -12.63 11.25 -0.40
CA SER A 247 -11.48 11.84 0.28
C SER A 247 -11.94 12.71 1.45
N ALA A 248 -11.44 12.43 2.65
CA ALA A 248 -11.68 13.17 3.87
C ALA A 248 -10.34 13.68 4.42
N ILE A 249 -9.87 14.81 3.90
CA ILE A 249 -8.53 15.33 4.16
C ILE A 249 -8.43 15.95 5.56
N THR A 250 -9.54 16.49 6.05
CA THR A 250 -9.62 17.07 7.40
C THR A 250 -10.56 16.26 8.27
N PHE A 251 -10.45 16.42 9.58
CA PHE A 251 -11.36 15.79 10.54
C PHE A 251 -12.83 16.09 10.25
N ASP A 252 -13.15 17.35 9.90
CA ASP A 252 -14.51 17.81 9.60
C ASP A 252 -15.09 17.23 8.30
N ASP A 253 -14.25 16.70 7.42
CA ASP A 253 -14.70 16.08 6.18
C ASP A 253 -15.16 14.63 6.39
N VAL A 254 -14.69 13.96 7.44
CA VAL A 254 -14.94 12.52 7.67
C VAL A 254 -16.42 12.20 7.86
N PRO A 255 -17.21 12.93 8.70
CA PRO A 255 -18.65 12.69 8.81
C PRO A 255 -19.42 12.98 7.52
N LYS A 256 -19.01 13.98 6.74
CA LYS A 256 -19.64 14.31 5.45
C LYS A 256 -19.39 13.20 4.42
N ALA A 257 -18.15 12.70 4.35
CA ALA A 257 -17.80 11.58 3.48
C ALA A 257 -18.56 10.31 3.87
N MET A 258 -18.74 10.07 5.19
CA MET A 258 -19.55 8.95 5.69
C MET A 258 -21.01 9.06 5.27
N LEU A 259 -21.65 10.20 5.46
CA LEU A 259 -23.04 10.44 5.02
C LEU A 259 -23.21 10.22 3.52
N GLN A 260 -22.23 10.68 2.73
CA GLN A 260 -22.26 10.47 1.29
C GLN A 260 -22.10 8.99 0.93
N ALA A 261 -21.18 8.27 1.53
CA ALA A 261 -20.98 6.84 1.32
C ALA A 261 -22.25 6.03 1.67
N ILE A 262 -22.88 6.33 2.82
CA ILE A 262 -24.16 5.73 3.23
C ILE A 262 -25.22 5.94 2.15
N LYS A 263 -25.42 7.19 1.75
CA LYS A 263 -26.41 7.56 0.73
C LYS A 263 -26.15 6.84 -0.61
N GLU A 264 -24.90 6.69 -1.02
CA GLU A 264 -24.57 5.97 -2.24
C GLU A 264 -24.84 4.47 -2.16
N VAL A 265 -24.58 3.83 -1.00
CA VAL A 265 -24.97 2.44 -0.75
C VAL A 265 -26.48 2.24 -0.80
N GLU A 266 -27.25 3.14 -0.17
CA GLU A 266 -28.71 3.11 -0.16
C GLU A 266 -29.29 3.34 -1.58
N ASN A 267 -28.79 4.33 -2.32
CA ASN A 267 -29.22 4.62 -3.70
C ASN A 267 -29.01 3.44 -4.65
N ARG A 268 -27.98 2.62 -4.40
CA ARG A 268 -27.77 1.36 -5.13
C ARG A 268 -28.53 0.17 -4.56
N HIS A 269 -29.43 0.40 -3.63
CA HIS A 269 -30.23 -0.66 -2.98
C HIS A 269 -29.33 -1.73 -2.33
N PHE A 270 -28.27 -1.28 -1.66
CA PHE A 270 -27.23 -2.11 -1.00
C PHE A 270 -26.42 -2.99 -1.95
N LYS A 271 -26.36 -2.67 -3.23
CA LYS A 271 -25.51 -3.37 -4.19
C LYS A 271 -24.10 -2.79 -4.21
N PRO A 272 -23.08 -3.64 -4.46
CA PRO A 272 -21.70 -3.17 -4.69
C PRO A 272 -21.62 -2.14 -5.84
N ASN A 273 -20.61 -1.27 -5.77
CA ASN A 273 -20.36 -0.24 -6.76
C ASN A 273 -19.60 -0.81 -7.97
N LEU A 274 -20.30 -1.45 -8.91
CA LEU A 274 -19.69 -2.08 -10.08
C LEU A 274 -18.99 -1.08 -11.01
N ALA A 275 -19.50 0.15 -11.13
CA ALA A 275 -18.85 1.18 -11.93
C ALA A 275 -17.47 1.56 -11.37
N LEU A 276 -17.33 1.60 -10.04
CA LEU A 276 -16.06 1.82 -9.38
C LEU A 276 -15.11 0.64 -9.59
N VAL A 277 -15.61 -0.59 -9.51
CA VAL A 277 -14.84 -1.81 -9.80
C VAL A 277 -14.28 -1.80 -11.22
N GLU A 278 -15.12 -1.48 -12.22
CA GLU A 278 -14.69 -1.38 -13.62
C GLU A 278 -13.61 -0.31 -13.82
N LYS A 279 -13.79 0.89 -13.21
CA LYS A 279 -12.77 1.95 -13.24
C LYS A 279 -11.45 1.49 -12.62
N LEU A 280 -11.52 0.81 -11.47
CA LEU A 280 -10.35 0.29 -10.79
C LEU A 280 -9.60 -0.73 -11.65
N GLN A 281 -10.30 -1.62 -12.32
CA GLN A 281 -9.72 -2.65 -13.20
C GLN A 281 -8.96 -2.05 -14.37
N ILE A 282 -9.43 -0.95 -14.94
CA ILE A 282 -8.74 -0.25 -16.04
C ILE A 282 -7.33 0.18 -15.59
N GLU A 283 -7.16 0.60 -14.34
CA GLU A 283 -5.88 1.11 -13.84
C GLU A 283 -5.02 0.02 -13.16
N PHE A 284 -5.64 -0.82 -12.33
CA PHE A 284 -4.94 -1.76 -11.44
C PHE A 284 -5.05 -3.24 -11.83
N LYS A 285 -5.45 -3.53 -13.07
CA LYS A 285 -5.45 -4.90 -13.58
C LYS A 285 -4.06 -5.51 -13.51
N LYS A 286 -3.94 -6.70 -12.93
CA LYS A 286 -2.68 -7.41 -12.68
C LYS A 286 -1.78 -7.48 -13.92
N GLU A 287 -2.33 -7.93 -15.05
CA GLU A 287 -1.56 -8.10 -16.28
C GLU A 287 -0.99 -6.77 -16.78
N LYS A 288 -1.77 -5.68 -16.68
CA LYS A 288 -1.32 -4.34 -17.07
C LYS A 288 -0.18 -3.84 -16.18
N ILE A 289 -0.32 -4.02 -14.86
CA ILE A 289 0.70 -3.62 -13.89
C ILE A 289 1.99 -4.38 -14.14
N LEU A 290 1.92 -5.71 -14.25
CA LEU A 290 3.09 -6.56 -14.49
C LEU A 290 3.75 -6.28 -15.85
N TYR A 291 2.95 -6.07 -16.90
CA TYR A 291 3.46 -5.65 -18.20
C TYR A 291 4.27 -4.36 -18.13
N ASN A 292 3.70 -3.32 -17.52
CA ASN A 292 4.36 -2.02 -17.40
C ASN A 292 5.63 -2.12 -16.53
N TYR A 293 5.58 -2.91 -15.46
CA TYR A 293 6.73 -3.12 -14.58
C TYR A 293 7.88 -3.83 -15.32
N VAL A 294 7.61 -4.95 -16.00
CA VAL A 294 8.60 -5.68 -16.79
C VAL A 294 9.16 -4.83 -17.92
N LYS A 295 8.30 -4.09 -18.64
CA LYS A 295 8.73 -3.17 -19.69
C LYS A 295 9.72 -2.13 -19.14
N LYS A 296 9.38 -1.51 -18.01
CA LYS A 296 10.24 -0.50 -17.37
C LYS A 296 11.57 -1.08 -16.88
N LEU A 297 11.56 -2.30 -16.33
CA LEU A 297 12.79 -3.01 -15.97
C LEU A 297 13.70 -3.23 -17.16
N LYS A 298 13.16 -3.71 -18.30
CA LYS A 298 13.91 -3.94 -19.53
C LYS A 298 14.52 -2.62 -20.06
N GLU A 299 13.79 -1.51 -20.00
CA GLU A 299 14.30 -0.18 -20.38
C GLU A 299 15.47 0.29 -19.49
N ILE A 300 15.41 0.04 -18.17
CA ILE A 300 16.47 0.42 -17.24
C ILE A 300 17.72 -0.44 -17.44
N VAL A 301 17.54 -1.73 -17.64
CA VAL A 301 18.66 -2.68 -17.82
C VAL A 301 19.37 -2.48 -19.18
N SER A 302 18.65 -2.02 -20.22
CA SER A 302 19.23 -1.81 -21.55
C SER A 302 20.03 -0.49 -21.68
N LYS A 303 19.89 0.45 -20.75
CA LYS A 303 20.68 1.69 -20.65
C LYS A 303 22.00 1.48 -19.89
#